data_5ccce093681ae40a76845c470a1f6137
#
_entry.id   5ccce093681ae40a76845c470a1f6137
#
_cell.length_a   1.000
_cell.length_b   1.000
_cell.length_c   1.000
_cell.angle_alpha   90.00
_cell.angle_beta   90.00
_cell.angle_gamma   90.00
#
_symmetry.space_group_name_H-M   'P 1'
#
loop_
_entity.id
_entity.type
_entity.pdbx_description
1 polymer ?
#
loop_
_entity_poly.entity_id
_entity_poly.type
_entity_poly.pdbx_seq_one_letter_code
_entity_poly.pdbx_strand_id
1 'polypeptide(L)'
;VKKIKSKLNAKKFSEGNFLNINKLLTFFIYLLIAYAIFSVFFVFISRLFFPYQLEWMEGGEIEHILRLLDGKCIYCPPSLEFIPYIYTPLFYYIGIPFIKIFGVNFFSIRLVSILGFVLLLSTTYLVVFKTTKNKFWSFVAVGLLAFSYSTTGFWFDLARVDTIANLFMLLSFFFLLDENPKRNLLSAFFAFCAFYTKQSFISVHLFLLLGLLIRDKGLFSKHFLLYFSLILVSTIIETIRSNGWYIFWNFTLPASHYWIWSRVVTFWSIDLLPFYSISLALILGYFFVQKDELFKSKEIYFLLFLIGTLFNSYFLRLHYGGYLNVLIPFVISISIVLPIIVFRFQQMFNSKNIQTILLTLVLVQFCLLIYDFLTPIPTQKDKGEIEYLLNNFRETQGDVYLMGYNFVQRYIGKRDFPHYVLVNDLLIANLKEKESFEREFIYSLKTHKFSAILLDDDLTLKHLDKYYYKTDKFFYHRVFNTKNVFRKEVVWLPKQKDYSN
;
A
#
# COMPACT_ATOMS: atom_id res chain seq x y z
N VAL A 1 -65.84 -9.43 -5.19
CA VAL A 1 -64.97 -10.36 -5.95
C VAL A 1 -64.09 -9.59 -6.94
N LYS A 2 -64.59 -8.61 -7.72
CA LYS A 2 -63.75 -7.79 -8.64
C LYS A 2 -62.67 -6.97 -7.94
N LYS A 3 -62.94 -6.36 -6.76
CA LYS A 3 -61.99 -5.56 -5.98
C LYS A 3 -60.86 -6.41 -5.34
N ILE A 4 -61.16 -7.68 -5.01
CA ILE A 4 -60.16 -8.62 -4.46
C ILE A 4 -59.25 -9.14 -5.60
N LYS A 5 -59.81 -9.46 -6.79
CA LYS A 5 -59.02 -9.84 -7.96
C LYS A 5 -58.10 -8.72 -8.46
N SER A 6 -58.56 -7.44 -8.44
CA SER A 6 -57.70 -6.31 -8.82
C SER A 6 -56.55 -6.06 -7.84
N LYS A 7 -56.77 -6.22 -6.51
CA LYS A 7 -55.69 -6.13 -5.51
C LYS A 7 -54.70 -7.29 -5.61
N LEU A 8 -55.18 -8.51 -5.91
CA LEU A 8 -54.31 -9.68 -6.11
C LEU A 8 -53.46 -9.56 -7.39
N ASN A 9 -54.07 -9.03 -8.50
CA ASN A 9 -53.34 -8.79 -9.74
C ASN A 9 -52.34 -7.62 -9.61
N ALA A 10 -52.68 -6.54 -8.91
CA ALA A 10 -51.79 -5.44 -8.63
C ALA A 10 -50.61 -5.89 -7.75
N LYS A 11 -50.86 -6.75 -6.72
CA LYS A 11 -49.80 -7.32 -5.88
C LYS A 11 -48.90 -8.27 -6.65
N LYS A 12 -49.46 -9.15 -7.52
CA LYS A 12 -48.67 -10.02 -8.42
C LYS A 12 -47.87 -9.24 -9.45
N PHE A 13 -48.42 -8.16 -10.02
CA PHE A 13 -47.72 -7.31 -11.00
C PHE A 13 -46.59 -6.52 -10.34
N SER A 14 -46.81 -5.97 -9.13
CA SER A 14 -45.73 -5.32 -8.36
C SER A 14 -44.63 -6.30 -7.96
N GLU A 15 -45.00 -7.50 -7.49
CA GLU A 15 -44.02 -8.54 -7.11
C GLU A 15 -43.20 -9.06 -8.30
N GLY A 16 -43.78 -9.17 -9.49
CA GLY A 16 -43.07 -9.56 -10.71
C GLY A 16 -42.10 -8.50 -11.20
N ASN A 17 -42.48 -7.22 -11.12
CA ASN A 17 -41.58 -6.12 -11.50
C ASN A 17 -40.38 -5.96 -10.57
N PHE A 18 -40.56 -6.09 -9.25
CA PHE A 18 -39.47 -6.03 -8.29
C PHE A 18 -38.49 -7.21 -8.43
N LEU A 19 -38.95 -8.41 -8.76
CA LEU A 19 -38.12 -9.56 -9.05
C LEU A 19 -37.24 -9.32 -10.30
N ASN A 20 -37.75 -8.64 -11.31
CA ASN A 20 -37.00 -8.27 -12.51
C ASN A 20 -35.96 -7.18 -12.20
N ILE A 21 -36.30 -6.15 -11.41
CA ILE A 21 -35.41 -5.07 -11.03
C ILE A 21 -34.20 -5.61 -10.22
N ASN A 22 -34.45 -6.46 -9.21
CA ASN A 22 -33.34 -7.02 -8.40
C ASN A 22 -32.41 -7.92 -9.23
N LYS A 23 -32.97 -8.71 -10.18
CA LYS A 23 -32.15 -9.47 -11.13
C LYS A 23 -31.31 -8.58 -12.02
N LEU A 24 -31.89 -7.49 -12.51
CA LEU A 24 -31.18 -6.50 -13.34
C LEU A 24 -30.07 -5.80 -12.58
N LEU A 25 -30.32 -5.35 -11.35
CA LEU A 25 -29.30 -4.76 -10.48
C LEU A 25 -28.15 -5.74 -10.19
N THR A 26 -28.50 -7.00 -9.85
CA THR A 26 -27.51 -8.06 -9.63
C THR A 26 -26.66 -8.30 -10.88
N PHE A 27 -27.25 -8.31 -12.06
CA PHE A 27 -26.56 -8.45 -13.34
C PHE A 27 -25.56 -7.29 -13.57
N PHE A 28 -25.99 -6.03 -13.37
CA PHE A 28 -25.09 -4.88 -13.50
C PHE A 28 -23.95 -4.91 -12.48
N ILE A 29 -24.21 -5.34 -11.24
CA ILE A 29 -23.16 -5.51 -10.24
C ILE A 29 -22.14 -6.55 -10.71
N TYR A 30 -22.57 -7.70 -11.28
CA TYR A 30 -21.62 -8.69 -11.84
C TYR A 30 -20.81 -8.13 -13.02
N LEU A 31 -21.42 -7.29 -13.89
CA LEU A 31 -20.68 -6.62 -14.95
C LEU A 31 -19.62 -5.68 -14.40
N LEU A 32 -19.93 -4.90 -13.36
CA LEU A 32 -18.97 -4.03 -12.71
C LEU A 32 -17.85 -4.82 -12.00
N ILE A 33 -18.15 -5.95 -11.37
CA ILE A 33 -17.14 -6.83 -10.78
C ILE A 33 -16.21 -7.37 -11.87
N ALA A 34 -16.75 -7.85 -12.99
CA ALA A 34 -15.95 -8.34 -14.11
C ALA A 34 -15.08 -7.23 -14.70
N TYR A 35 -15.63 -6.03 -14.87
CA TYR A 35 -14.88 -4.86 -15.33
C TYR A 35 -13.77 -4.45 -14.35
N ALA A 36 -14.04 -4.46 -13.05
CA ALA A 36 -13.04 -4.15 -12.01
C ALA A 36 -11.85 -5.12 -12.06
N ILE A 37 -12.14 -6.43 -12.13
CA ILE A 37 -11.11 -7.47 -12.22
C ILE A 37 -10.31 -7.33 -13.53
N PHE A 38 -11.02 -7.18 -14.65
CA PHE A 38 -10.39 -6.99 -15.95
C PHE A 38 -9.47 -5.77 -15.98
N SER A 39 -9.96 -4.60 -15.55
CA SER A 39 -9.19 -3.35 -15.58
C SER A 39 -7.92 -3.42 -14.74
N VAL A 40 -7.99 -3.98 -13.52
CA VAL A 40 -6.83 -4.15 -12.64
C VAL A 40 -5.79 -5.09 -13.25
N PHE A 41 -6.19 -6.28 -13.73
CA PHE A 41 -5.23 -7.21 -14.31
C PHE A 41 -4.69 -6.75 -15.65
N PHE A 42 -5.47 -6.03 -16.44
CA PHE A 42 -4.97 -5.39 -17.67
C PHE A 42 -3.85 -4.39 -17.36
N VAL A 43 -4.04 -3.54 -16.34
CA VAL A 43 -3.00 -2.61 -15.87
C VAL A 43 -1.78 -3.36 -15.37
N PHE A 44 -1.95 -4.39 -14.54
CA PHE A 44 -0.85 -5.17 -13.98
C PHE A 44 0.01 -5.81 -15.08
N ILE A 45 -0.61 -6.44 -16.07
CA ILE A 45 0.10 -7.07 -17.19
C ILE A 45 0.85 -5.99 -18.00
N SER A 46 0.21 -4.86 -18.26
CA SER A 46 0.81 -3.74 -19.02
C SER A 46 2.01 -3.12 -18.31
N ARG A 47 2.00 -3.08 -16.97
CA ARG A 47 3.06 -2.49 -16.13
C ARG A 47 4.16 -3.48 -15.77
N LEU A 48 3.84 -4.77 -15.70
CA LEU A 48 4.75 -5.83 -15.25
C LEU A 48 6.07 -5.86 -16.02
N PHE A 49 5.99 -5.67 -17.35
CA PHE A 49 7.15 -5.74 -18.25
C PHE A 49 7.81 -4.38 -18.52
N PHE A 50 7.33 -3.31 -17.89
CA PHE A 50 7.98 -2.01 -18.03
C PHE A 50 9.37 -2.04 -17.39
N PRO A 51 10.47 -1.77 -18.13
CA PRO A 51 11.83 -2.06 -17.69
C PRO A 51 12.39 -1.06 -16.67
N TYR A 52 11.67 0.02 -16.42
CA TYR A 52 12.07 1.08 -15.49
C TYR A 52 11.14 1.13 -14.27
N GLN A 53 11.52 1.91 -13.28
CA GLN A 53 10.72 2.11 -12.08
C GLN A 53 9.38 2.80 -12.40
N LEU A 54 8.30 2.33 -11.80
CA LEU A 54 6.98 2.97 -11.80
C LEU A 54 6.82 3.88 -10.59
N GLU A 55 7.58 3.61 -9.57
CA GLU A 55 7.63 4.34 -8.30
C GLU A 55 9.08 4.32 -7.77
N TRP A 56 9.48 5.41 -7.18
CA TRP A 56 10.88 5.71 -6.84
C TRP A 56 11.56 4.69 -5.91
N MET A 57 10.81 4.01 -5.04
CA MET A 57 11.41 3.02 -4.13
C MET A 57 11.61 1.63 -4.75
N GLU A 58 10.97 1.32 -5.89
CA GLU A 58 11.06 -0.04 -6.47
C GLU A 58 12.52 -0.48 -6.68
N GLY A 59 13.37 0.44 -7.15
CA GLY A 59 14.79 0.16 -7.36
C GLY A 59 15.52 -0.17 -6.06
N GLY A 60 15.23 0.54 -4.99
CA GLY A 60 15.83 0.29 -3.68
C GLY A 60 15.38 -1.02 -3.03
N GLU A 61 14.13 -1.47 -3.27
CA GLU A 61 13.70 -2.81 -2.84
C GLU A 61 14.58 -3.90 -3.47
N ILE A 62 14.89 -3.78 -4.77
CA ILE A 62 15.82 -4.69 -5.47
C ILE A 62 17.22 -4.60 -4.85
N GLU A 63 17.69 -3.41 -4.56
CA GLU A 63 19.02 -3.19 -3.96
C GLU A 63 19.15 -3.86 -2.58
N HIS A 64 18.13 -3.75 -1.72
CA HIS A 64 18.11 -4.47 -0.43
C HIS A 64 18.20 -5.98 -0.61
N ILE A 65 17.50 -6.55 -1.59
CA ILE A 65 17.56 -7.99 -1.89
C ILE A 65 18.94 -8.40 -2.40
N LEU A 66 19.55 -7.59 -3.27
CA LEU A 66 20.92 -7.84 -3.75
C LEU A 66 21.93 -7.79 -2.61
N ARG A 67 21.81 -6.84 -1.70
CA ARG A 67 22.69 -6.77 -0.52
C ARG A 67 22.58 -8.02 0.36
N LEU A 68 21.37 -8.56 0.54
CA LEU A 68 21.17 -9.83 1.25
C LEU A 68 21.85 -11.00 0.51
N LEU A 69 21.75 -11.06 -0.83
CA LEU A 69 22.39 -12.08 -1.64
C LEU A 69 23.93 -12.00 -1.59
N ASP A 70 24.45 -10.78 -1.52
CA ASP A 70 25.89 -10.49 -1.37
C ASP A 70 26.41 -10.65 0.07
N GLY A 71 25.57 -11.02 1.03
CA GLY A 71 25.93 -11.09 2.45
C GLY A 71 26.22 -9.74 3.09
N LYS A 72 25.81 -8.63 2.46
CA LYS A 72 25.97 -7.27 2.98
C LYS A 72 24.84 -6.90 3.93
N CYS A 73 25.10 -5.95 4.84
CA CYS A 73 24.08 -5.44 5.76
C CYS A 73 22.97 -4.68 4.99
N ILE A 74 21.72 -4.85 5.43
CA ILE A 74 20.57 -4.07 4.98
C ILE A 74 20.13 -3.03 6.02
N TYR A 75 20.64 -3.11 7.24
CA TYR A 75 20.52 -2.08 8.28
C TYR A 75 21.93 -1.76 8.76
N CYS A 76 22.53 -0.72 8.22
CA CYS A 76 23.89 -0.27 8.51
C CYS A 76 23.91 1.26 8.66
N PRO A 77 25.04 1.83 9.12
CA PRO A 77 25.22 3.27 9.10
C PRO A 77 24.92 3.84 7.71
N PRO A 78 24.27 5.01 7.62
CA PRO A 78 24.03 5.67 6.35
C PRO A 78 25.35 6.07 5.67
N SER A 79 25.43 5.88 4.37
CA SER A 79 26.59 6.27 3.55
C SER A 79 26.14 6.68 2.15
N LEU A 80 27.05 7.29 1.39
CA LEU A 80 26.81 7.56 -0.03
C LEU A 80 26.70 6.30 -0.90
N GLU A 81 27.09 5.14 -0.37
CA GLU A 81 26.88 3.87 -1.06
C GLU A 81 25.45 3.34 -0.84
N PHE A 82 24.93 3.50 0.37
CA PHE A 82 23.64 2.89 0.72
C PHE A 82 22.99 3.60 1.92
N ILE A 83 21.71 3.87 1.79
CA ILE A 83 20.81 4.30 2.86
C ILE A 83 19.69 3.27 2.96
N PRO A 84 19.56 2.55 4.10
CA PRO A 84 18.50 1.58 4.35
C PRO A 84 17.10 2.18 4.25
N TYR A 85 16.13 1.36 3.79
CA TYR A 85 14.71 1.70 3.89
C TYR A 85 14.18 1.47 5.31
N ILE A 86 13.10 2.17 5.63
CA ILE A 86 12.44 2.19 6.94
C ILE A 86 11.43 1.05 7.11
N TYR A 87 11.68 -0.12 6.50
CA TYR A 87 10.80 -1.28 6.55
C TYR A 87 11.50 -2.50 7.13
N THR A 88 10.74 -3.35 7.81
CA THR A 88 11.19 -4.64 8.34
C THR A 88 11.43 -5.66 7.21
N PRO A 89 12.29 -6.68 7.38
CA PRO A 89 13.00 -7.30 6.27
C PRO A 89 12.26 -8.42 5.51
N LEU A 90 11.08 -8.87 5.96
CA LEU A 90 10.45 -10.08 5.41
C LEU A 90 10.20 -10.00 3.88
N PHE A 91 9.84 -8.83 3.38
CA PHE A 91 9.64 -8.65 1.93
C PHE A 91 10.91 -8.91 1.13
N TYR A 92 12.05 -8.47 1.62
CA TYR A 92 13.34 -8.71 0.96
C TYR A 92 13.68 -10.20 0.91
N TYR A 93 13.43 -10.93 2.00
CA TYR A 93 13.62 -12.39 2.01
C TYR A 93 12.69 -13.11 1.03
N ILE A 94 11.42 -12.68 0.93
CA ILE A 94 10.47 -13.21 -0.06
C ILE A 94 10.91 -12.91 -1.50
N GLY A 95 11.54 -11.77 -1.76
CA GLY A 95 12.04 -11.39 -3.08
C GLY A 95 13.24 -12.21 -3.58
N ILE A 96 14.05 -12.80 -2.67
CA ILE A 96 15.26 -13.56 -3.03
C ILE A 96 14.99 -14.66 -4.08
N PRO A 97 14.04 -15.62 -3.87
CA PRO A 97 13.79 -16.66 -4.85
C PRO A 97 13.36 -16.11 -6.22
N PHE A 98 12.60 -15.01 -6.24
CA PHE A 98 12.15 -14.40 -7.51
C PHE A 98 13.32 -13.80 -8.29
N ILE A 99 14.23 -13.08 -7.62
CA ILE A 99 15.45 -12.56 -8.28
C ILE A 99 16.34 -13.71 -8.76
N LYS A 100 16.47 -14.81 -8.00
CA LYS A 100 17.26 -15.97 -8.42
C LYS A 100 16.68 -16.69 -9.65
N ILE A 101 15.34 -16.72 -9.78
CA ILE A 101 14.67 -17.42 -10.88
C ILE A 101 14.54 -16.53 -12.12
N PHE A 102 14.12 -15.28 -11.95
CA PHE A 102 13.74 -14.37 -13.04
C PHE A 102 14.77 -13.29 -13.34
N GLY A 103 15.87 -13.25 -12.58
CA GLY A 103 16.93 -12.25 -12.74
C GLY A 103 16.68 -10.94 -11.99
N VAL A 104 17.70 -10.07 -12.04
CA VAL A 104 17.74 -8.79 -11.35
C VAL A 104 17.03 -7.72 -12.18
N ASN A 105 15.73 -7.57 -11.99
CA ASN A 105 14.91 -6.62 -12.73
C ASN A 105 13.59 -6.32 -11.97
N PHE A 106 12.85 -5.31 -12.41
CA PHE A 106 11.56 -4.93 -11.80
C PHE A 106 10.48 -6.00 -11.95
N PHE A 107 10.49 -6.76 -13.06
CA PHE A 107 9.55 -7.86 -13.30
C PHE A 107 9.54 -8.84 -12.13
N SER A 108 10.73 -9.25 -11.67
CA SER A 108 10.90 -10.27 -10.62
C SER A 108 10.16 -9.86 -9.32
N ILE A 109 10.26 -8.60 -8.92
CA ILE A 109 9.71 -8.15 -7.64
C ILE A 109 8.27 -7.65 -7.79
N ARG A 110 7.89 -7.07 -8.93
CA ARG A 110 6.47 -6.79 -9.24
C ARG A 110 5.64 -8.08 -9.27
N LEU A 111 6.20 -9.18 -9.76
CA LEU A 111 5.54 -10.49 -9.76
C LEU A 111 5.20 -10.95 -8.34
N VAL A 112 6.07 -10.69 -7.34
CA VAL A 112 5.77 -10.95 -5.91
C VAL A 112 4.50 -10.23 -5.48
N SER A 113 4.40 -8.94 -5.79
CA SER A 113 3.23 -8.13 -5.43
C SER A 113 1.96 -8.55 -6.16
N ILE A 114 2.04 -8.88 -7.46
CA ILE A 114 0.89 -9.37 -8.25
C ILE A 114 0.38 -10.70 -7.71
N LEU A 115 1.26 -11.66 -7.41
CA LEU A 115 0.87 -12.93 -6.78
C LEU A 115 0.28 -12.68 -5.37
N GLY A 116 0.88 -11.77 -4.61
CA GLY A 116 0.33 -11.32 -3.34
C GLY A 116 -1.08 -10.74 -3.46
N PHE A 117 -1.35 -9.97 -4.50
CA PHE A 117 -2.68 -9.41 -4.75
C PHE A 117 -3.71 -10.47 -5.16
N VAL A 118 -3.32 -11.45 -5.97
CA VAL A 118 -4.20 -12.60 -6.29
C VAL A 118 -4.60 -13.35 -5.02
N LEU A 119 -3.64 -13.60 -4.13
CA LEU A 119 -3.92 -14.22 -2.83
C LEU A 119 -4.77 -13.32 -1.93
N LEU A 120 -4.57 -12.01 -1.98
CA LEU A 120 -5.36 -11.02 -1.24
C LEU A 120 -6.83 -11.03 -1.70
N LEU A 121 -7.10 -11.03 -3.01
CA LEU A 121 -8.45 -11.18 -3.57
C LEU A 121 -9.08 -12.51 -3.17
N SER A 122 -8.33 -13.60 -3.25
CA SER A 122 -8.78 -14.94 -2.86
C SER A 122 -9.15 -14.99 -1.37
N THR A 123 -8.31 -14.42 -0.51
CA THR A 123 -8.58 -14.36 0.94
C THR A 123 -9.77 -13.46 1.25
N THR A 124 -9.94 -12.33 0.54
CA THR A 124 -11.12 -11.46 0.64
C THR A 124 -12.40 -12.22 0.32
N TYR A 125 -12.42 -12.98 -0.78
CA TYR A 125 -13.53 -13.87 -1.13
C TYR A 125 -13.81 -14.87 -0.01
N LEU A 126 -12.78 -15.54 0.50
CA LEU A 126 -12.91 -16.58 1.52
C LEU A 126 -13.43 -16.05 2.86
N VAL A 127 -13.02 -14.86 3.30
CA VAL A 127 -13.53 -14.23 4.54
C VAL A 127 -15.03 -13.99 4.43
N VAL A 128 -15.48 -13.39 3.33
CA VAL A 128 -16.90 -13.10 3.14
C VAL A 128 -17.70 -14.38 2.93
N PHE A 129 -17.18 -15.35 2.20
CA PHE A 129 -17.84 -16.64 2.00
C PHE A 129 -17.94 -17.46 3.29
N LYS A 130 -16.89 -17.45 4.12
CA LYS A 130 -16.89 -18.11 5.43
C LYS A 130 -18.00 -17.55 6.35
N THR A 131 -18.24 -16.25 6.27
CA THR A 131 -19.18 -15.52 7.12
C THR A 131 -20.63 -15.59 6.62
N THR A 132 -20.84 -15.45 5.30
CA THR A 132 -22.18 -15.32 4.70
C THR A 132 -22.68 -16.58 4.02
N LYS A 133 -21.80 -17.51 3.65
CA LYS A 133 -22.05 -18.66 2.75
C LYS A 133 -22.65 -18.26 1.41
N ASN A 134 -22.48 -17.01 0.99
CA ASN A 134 -23.08 -16.45 -0.19
C ASN A 134 -22.01 -16.03 -1.20
N LYS A 135 -22.00 -16.67 -2.37
CA LYS A 135 -21.03 -16.43 -3.45
C LYS A 135 -21.14 -15.01 -4.03
N PHE A 136 -22.37 -14.49 -4.20
CA PHE A 136 -22.57 -13.16 -4.76
C PHE A 136 -21.89 -12.08 -3.91
N TRP A 137 -22.13 -12.07 -2.59
CA TRP A 137 -21.52 -11.10 -1.68
C TRP A 137 -20.02 -11.27 -1.58
N SER A 138 -19.51 -12.50 -1.74
CA SER A 138 -18.06 -12.74 -1.81
C SER A 138 -17.44 -12.11 -3.07
N PHE A 139 -18.10 -12.21 -4.22
CA PHE A 139 -17.65 -11.54 -5.46
C PHE A 139 -17.82 -10.02 -5.39
N VAL A 140 -18.83 -9.50 -4.70
CA VAL A 140 -18.99 -8.05 -4.43
C VAL A 140 -17.76 -7.53 -3.68
N ALA A 141 -17.29 -8.26 -2.65
CA ALA A 141 -16.08 -7.86 -1.91
C ALA A 141 -14.82 -7.83 -2.79
N VAL A 142 -14.64 -8.85 -3.64
CA VAL A 142 -13.52 -8.90 -4.60
C VAL A 142 -13.58 -7.73 -5.58
N GLY A 143 -14.76 -7.43 -6.13
CA GLY A 143 -14.94 -6.33 -7.07
C GLY A 143 -14.69 -4.95 -6.43
N LEU A 144 -15.17 -4.73 -5.20
CA LEU A 144 -14.91 -3.50 -4.46
C LEU A 144 -13.41 -3.29 -4.21
N LEU A 145 -12.70 -4.35 -3.78
CA LEU A 145 -11.26 -4.27 -3.56
C LEU A 145 -10.50 -4.01 -4.87
N ALA A 146 -10.89 -4.66 -5.97
CA ALA A 146 -10.28 -4.43 -7.27
C ALA A 146 -10.48 -2.99 -7.76
N PHE A 147 -11.69 -2.43 -7.69
CA PHE A 147 -11.96 -1.04 -8.07
C PHE A 147 -11.26 0.00 -7.18
N SER A 148 -10.91 -0.38 -5.97
CA SER A 148 -10.19 0.51 -5.06
C SER A 148 -8.71 0.73 -5.42
N TYR A 149 -8.25 0.18 -6.54
CA TYR A 149 -6.87 0.32 -7.00
C TYR A 149 -6.46 1.78 -7.23
N SER A 150 -7.32 2.61 -7.80
CA SER A 150 -7.04 4.04 -8.01
C SER A 150 -7.03 4.84 -6.69
N THR A 151 -7.96 4.53 -5.77
CA THR A 151 -8.03 5.22 -4.48
C THR A 151 -6.83 4.94 -3.58
N THR A 152 -6.12 3.82 -3.83
CA THR A 152 -4.85 3.48 -3.19
C THR A 152 -3.63 3.97 -3.96
N GLY A 153 -3.80 4.80 -4.99
CA GLY A 153 -2.73 5.39 -5.76
C GLY A 153 -2.02 4.43 -6.71
N PHE A 154 -2.70 3.38 -7.19
CA PHE A 154 -2.15 2.38 -8.11
C PHE A 154 -0.96 1.60 -7.53
N TRP A 155 -1.09 1.13 -6.28
CA TRP A 155 0.03 0.61 -5.51
C TRP A 155 0.11 -0.92 -5.43
N PHE A 156 -0.94 -1.68 -5.79
CA PHE A 156 -1.00 -3.13 -5.53
C PHE A 156 0.03 -3.96 -6.30
N ASP A 157 0.47 -3.52 -7.48
CA ASP A 157 1.38 -4.26 -8.37
C ASP A 157 2.83 -3.78 -8.32
N LEU A 158 3.13 -2.72 -7.56
CA LEU A 158 4.47 -2.18 -7.43
C LEU A 158 5.40 -3.15 -6.69
N ALA A 159 6.68 -3.12 -7.01
CA ALA A 159 7.73 -3.84 -6.29
C ALA A 159 7.92 -3.23 -4.88
N ARG A 160 6.92 -3.40 -4.00
CA ARG A 160 6.81 -2.75 -2.69
C ARG A 160 6.27 -3.69 -1.62
N VAL A 161 6.64 -3.41 -0.38
CA VAL A 161 6.23 -4.17 0.81
C VAL A 161 4.71 -4.21 1.04
N ASP A 162 3.98 -3.23 0.50
CA ASP A 162 2.59 -2.94 0.90
C ASP A 162 1.62 -4.09 0.65
N THR A 163 1.60 -4.68 -0.54
CA THR A 163 0.65 -5.74 -0.91
C THR A 163 0.85 -7.01 -0.07
N ILE A 164 2.11 -7.39 0.17
CA ILE A 164 2.45 -8.58 0.95
C ILE A 164 2.13 -8.37 2.44
N ALA A 165 2.42 -7.19 3.00
CA ALA A 165 2.07 -6.87 4.38
C ALA A 165 0.54 -6.91 4.59
N ASN A 166 -0.22 -6.36 3.65
CA ASN A 166 -1.68 -6.39 3.67
C ASN A 166 -2.25 -7.80 3.50
N LEU A 167 -1.64 -8.65 2.68
CA LEU A 167 -2.00 -10.06 2.57
C LEU A 167 -1.85 -10.77 3.92
N PHE A 168 -0.71 -10.59 4.59
CA PHE A 168 -0.49 -11.20 5.90
C PHE A 168 -1.44 -10.66 6.96
N MET A 169 -1.74 -9.36 6.95
CA MET A 169 -2.78 -8.79 7.82
C MET A 169 -4.15 -9.45 7.58
N LEU A 170 -4.54 -9.63 6.32
CA LEU A 170 -5.83 -10.25 6.01
C LEU A 170 -5.86 -11.75 6.33
N LEU A 171 -4.76 -12.48 6.12
CA LEU A 171 -4.63 -13.87 6.56
C LEU A 171 -4.72 -13.96 8.09
N SER A 172 -4.09 -13.05 8.83
CA SER A 172 -4.26 -12.96 10.28
C SER A 172 -5.73 -12.83 10.65
N PHE A 173 -6.46 -11.91 10.03
CA PHE A 173 -7.89 -11.74 10.28
C PHE A 173 -8.72 -12.99 9.89
N PHE A 174 -8.43 -13.61 8.75
CA PHE A 174 -9.10 -14.83 8.29
C PHE A 174 -8.98 -15.98 9.29
N PHE A 175 -7.77 -16.20 9.84
CA PHE A 175 -7.54 -17.25 10.85
C PHE A 175 -8.09 -16.87 12.23
N LEU A 176 -8.18 -15.57 12.55
CA LEU A 176 -8.83 -15.11 13.78
C LEU A 176 -10.31 -15.52 13.84
N LEU A 177 -10.98 -15.54 12.69
CA LEU A 177 -12.39 -15.96 12.59
C LEU A 177 -12.60 -17.47 12.67
N ASP A 178 -11.52 -18.27 12.79
CA ASP A 178 -11.65 -19.72 12.91
C ASP A 178 -12.10 -20.14 14.31
N GLU A 179 -12.91 -21.19 14.38
CA GLU A 179 -13.39 -21.73 15.66
C GLU A 179 -12.38 -22.70 16.29
N ASN A 180 -11.46 -23.23 15.49
CA ASN A 180 -10.42 -24.12 15.97
C ASN A 180 -9.29 -23.30 16.62
N PRO A 181 -9.04 -23.47 17.95
CA PRO A 181 -8.01 -22.71 18.66
C PRO A 181 -6.60 -22.84 18.06
N LYS A 182 -6.25 -24.02 17.52
CA LYS A 182 -4.94 -24.24 16.87
C LYS A 182 -4.81 -23.41 15.58
N ARG A 183 -5.87 -23.35 14.77
CA ARG A 183 -5.89 -22.50 13.56
C ARG A 183 -5.95 -21.02 13.93
N ASN A 184 -6.62 -20.68 15.00
CA ASN A 184 -6.66 -19.30 15.48
C ASN A 184 -5.24 -18.79 15.85
N LEU A 185 -4.35 -19.63 16.41
CA LEU A 185 -2.96 -19.25 16.68
C LEU A 185 -2.15 -18.93 15.39
N LEU A 186 -2.55 -19.46 14.20
CA LEU A 186 -1.98 -19.02 12.94
C LEU A 186 -2.25 -17.52 12.68
N SER A 187 -3.31 -16.96 13.25
CA SER A 187 -3.57 -15.51 13.20
C SER A 187 -2.41 -14.71 13.83
N ALA A 188 -1.88 -15.14 14.97
CA ALA A 188 -0.73 -14.50 15.60
C ALA A 188 0.53 -14.58 14.74
N PHE A 189 0.76 -15.72 14.09
CA PHE A 189 1.88 -15.89 13.16
C PHE A 189 1.78 -14.98 11.95
N PHE A 190 0.61 -14.92 11.30
CA PHE A 190 0.42 -14.03 10.15
C PHE A 190 0.40 -12.54 10.55
N ALA A 191 -0.06 -12.20 11.73
CA ALA A 191 0.10 -10.85 12.28
C ALA A 191 1.58 -10.48 12.45
N PHE A 192 2.40 -11.41 12.96
CA PHE A 192 3.85 -11.24 13.01
C PHE A 192 4.45 -11.08 11.60
N CYS A 193 4.05 -11.89 10.61
CA CYS A 193 4.51 -11.72 9.23
C CYS A 193 4.13 -10.33 8.66
N ALA A 194 2.95 -9.81 8.96
CA ALA A 194 2.55 -8.46 8.59
C ALA A 194 3.47 -7.40 9.22
N PHE A 195 3.73 -7.51 10.53
CA PHE A 195 4.68 -6.65 11.25
C PHE A 195 6.10 -6.77 10.69
N TYR A 196 6.57 -7.98 10.45
CA TYR A 196 7.94 -8.25 9.95
C TYR A 196 8.12 -7.91 8.46
N THR A 197 7.01 -7.53 7.77
CA THR A 197 7.00 -6.92 6.44
C THR A 197 6.90 -5.39 6.53
N LYS A 198 6.06 -4.88 7.43
CA LYS A 198 5.83 -3.45 7.64
C LYS A 198 5.36 -3.23 9.08
N GLN A 199 6.23 -2.67 9.91
CA GLN A 199 6.04 -2.56 11.37
C GLN A 199 4.76 -1.84 11.80
N SER A 200 4.21 -0.96 10.97
CA SER A 200 2.99 -0.22 11.28
C SER A 200 1.75 -1.11 11.49
N PHE A 201 1.76 -2.34 10.97
CA PHE A 201 0.63 -3.27 11.15
C PHE A 201 0.44 -3.76 12.59
N ILE A 202 1.36 -3.47 13.49
CA ILE A 202 1.16 -3.70 14.93
C ILE A 202 -0.12 -3.01 15.41
N SER A 203 -0.42 -1.80 14.93
CA SER A 203 -1.61 -1.05 15.33
C SER A 203 -2.91 -1.78 14.97
N VAL A 204 -3.02 -2.35 13.77
CA VAL A 204 -4.21 -3.12 13.35
C VAL A 204 -4.40 -4.34 14.25
N HIS A 205 -3.31 -5.05 14.55
CA HIS A 205 -3.38 -6.26 15.34
C HIS A 205 -3.74 -6.00 16.80
N LEU A 206 -3.36 -4.86 17.37
CA LEU A 206 -3.78 -4.47 18.73
C LEU A 206 -5.32 -4.36 18.85
N PHE A 207 -6.00 -3.82 17.83
CA PHE A 207 -7.48 -3.82 17.82
C PHE A 207 -8.06 -5.24 17.72
N LEU A 208 -7.44 -6.14 16.96
CA LEU A 208 -7.88 -7.54 16.90
C LEU A 208 -7.66 -8.27 18.22
N LEU A 209 -6.56 -8.00 18.92
CA LEU A 209 -6.29 -8.50 20.27
C LEU A 209 -7.33 -8.01 21.28
N LEU A 210 -7.80 -6.75 21.17
CA LEU A 210 -8.89 -6.24 21.98
C LEU A 210 -10.17 -7.08 21.78
N GLY A 211 -10.47 -7.47 20.54
CA GLY A 211 -11.58 -8.38 20.24
C GLY A 211 -11.44 -9.75 20.90
N LEU A 212 -10.24 -10.32 20.91
CA LEU A 212 -9.94 -11.55 21.63
C LEU A 212 -10.09 -11.38 23.15
N LEU A 213 -9.59 -10.29 23.71
CA LEU A 213 -9.70 -9.99 25.15
C LEU A 213 -11.17 -9.93 25.60
N ILE A 214 -12.04 -9.36 24.77
CA ILE A 214 -13.49 -9.26 25.03
C ILE A 214 -14.15 -10.64 24.94
N ARG A 215 -13.74 -11.48 24.00
CA ARG A 215 -14.44 -12.72 23.64
C ARG A 215 -13.89 -13.97 24.31
N ASP A 216 -12.57 -14.09 24.42
CA ASP A 216 -11.89 -15.28 24.96
C ASP A 216 -10.53 -14.90 25.56
N LYS A 217 -10.52 -14.67 26.86
CA LYS A 217 -9.30 -14.28 27.60
C LYS A 217 -8.21 -15.36 27.56
N GLY A 218 -8.57 -16.64 27.50
CA GLY A 218 -7.59 -17.73 27.42
C GLY A 218 -6.88 -17.77 26.07
N LEU A 219 -7.63 -17.60 25.00
CA LEU A 219 -7.08 -17.50 23.65
C LEU A 219 -6.29 -16.18 23.45
N PHE A 220 -6.79 -15.07 24.00
CA PHE A 220 -6.07 -13.80 24.03
C PHE A 220 -4.67 -13.96 24.62
N SER A 221 -4.52 -14.58 25.79
CA SER A 221 -3.22 -14.73 26.45
C SER A 221 -2.23 -15.54 25.60
N LYS A 222 -2.68 -16.64 25.00
CA LYS A 222 -1.84 -17.48 24.11
C LYS A 222 -1.44 -16.73 22.85
N HIS A 223 -2.37 -16.04 22.24
CA HIS A 223 -2.18 -15.27 21.02
C HIS A 223 -1.22 -14.08 21.26
N PHE A 224 -1.47 -13.33 22.34
CA PHE A 224 -0.63 -12.22 22.78
C PHE A 224 0.82 -12.69 23.03
N LEU A 225 0.98 -13.75 23.81
CA LEU A 225 2.32 -14.28 24.10
C LEU A 225 3.05 -14.72 22.83
N LEU A 226 2.39 -15.47 21.93
CA LEU A 226 3.02 -15.91 20.68
C LEU A 226 3.41 -14.71 19.81
N TYR A 227 2.49 -13.77 19.58
CA TYR A 227 2.72 -12.61 18.73
C TYR A 227 3.88 -11.74 19.23
N PHE A 228 3.85 -11.33 20.49
CA PHE A 228 4.88 -10.47 21.05
C PHE A 228 6.21 -11.19 21.28
N SER A 229 6.21 -12.49 21.56
CA SER A 229 7.46 -13.27 21.60
C SER A 229 8.15 -13.31 20.24
N LEU A 230 7.39 -13.51 19.13
CA LEU A 230 7.95 -13.49 17.79
C LEU A 230 8.51 -12.10 17.43
N ILE A 231 7.81 -11.03 17.77
CA ILE A 231 8.31 -9.65 17.58
C ILE A 231 9.59 -9.43 18.39
N LEU A 232 9.57 -9.77 19.66
CA LEU A 232 10.71 -9.54 20.56
C LEU A 232 11.94 -10.29 20.08
N VAL A 233 11.80 -11.59 19.79
CA VAL A 233 12.92 -12.43 19.33
C VAL A 233 13.48 -11.90 18.00
N SER A 234 12.62 -11.62 17.02
CA SER A 234 13.08 -11.09 15.73
C SER A 234 13.75 -9.72 15.87
N THR A 235 13.19 -8.83 16.69
CA THR A 235 13.77 -7.50 16.96
C THR A 235 15.12 -7.62 17.62
N ILE A 236 15.30 -8.49 18.61
CA ILE A 236 16.60 -8.74 19.26
C ILE A 236 17.61 -9.26 18.24
N ILE A 237 17.26 -10.26 17.44
CA ILE A 237 18.14 -10.84 16.42
C ILE A 237 18.60 -9.78 15.44
N GLU A 238 17.66 -9.01 14.86
CA GLU A 238 18.01 -7.99 13.86
C GLU A 238 18.80 -6.82 14.48
N THR A 239 18.53 -6.47 15.73
CA THR A 239 19.27 -5.43 16.46
C THR A 239 20.72 -5.84 16.70
N ILE A 240 20.96 -7.10 17.12
CA ILE A 240 22.30 -7.64 17.32
C ILE A 240 23.05 -7.71 15.98
N ARG A 241 22.42 -8.27 14.92
CA ARG A 241 23.03 -8.40 13.58
C ARG A 241 23.42 -7.05 12.96
N SER A 242 22.68 -5.99 13.29
CA SER A 242 22.86 -4.65 12.72
C SER A 242 23.60 -3.69 13.66
N ASN A 243 24.12 -4.14 14.80
CA ASN A 243 24.70 -3.26 15.81
C ASN A 243 23.79 -2.07 16.19
N GLY A 244 22.47 -2.34 16.35
CA GLY A 244 21.48 -1.34 16.73
C GLY A 244 20.80 -0.60 15.56
N TRP A 245 21.36 -0.64 14.35
CA TRP A 245 20.83 0.11 13.21
C TRP A 245 19.44 -0.34 12.76
N TYR A 246 19.03 -1.58 13.07
CA TYR A 246 17.65 -2.02 12.83
C TYR A 246 16.63 -1.16 13.59
N ILE A 247 16.89 -0.84 14.85
CA ILE A 247 16.01 0.03 15.66
C ILE A 247 16.00 1.45 15.10
N PHE A 248 17.19 1.97 14.74
CA PHE A 248 17.28 3.29 14.15
C PHE A 248 16.40 3.44 12.89
N TRP A 249 16.58 2.55 11.91
CA TRP A 249 15.88 2.66 10.63
C TRP A 249 14.39 2.39 10.72
N ASN A 250 13.97 1.39 11.52
CA ASN A 250 12.57 0.97 11.55
C ASN A 250 11.72 1.71 12.57
N PHE A 251 12.32 2.35 13.57
CA PHE A 251 11.55 3.00 14.65
C PHE A 251 12.01 4.43 14.93
N THR A 252 13.32 4.69 15.12
CA THR A 252 13.79 6.01 15.53
C THR A 252 13.61 7.04 14.41
N LEU A 253 14.09 6.77 13.21
CA LEU A 253 14.00 7.69 12.08
C LEU A 253 12.52 7.95 11.69
N PRO A 254 11.65 6.94 11.48
CA PRO A 254 10.25 7.20 11.22
C PRO A 254 9.55 8.02 12.29
N ALA A 255 9.86 7.78 13.56
CA ALA A 255 9.27 8.55 14.67
C ALA A 255 9.70 10.03 14.68
N SER A 256 10.81 10.38 14.04
CA SER A 256 11.28 11.77 13.91
C SER A 256 10.60 12.57 12.79
N HIS A 257 9.86 11.90 11.90
CA HIS A 257 9.15 12.57 10.82
C HIS A 257 8.02 13.46 11.35
N TYR A 258 7.85 14.62 10.73
CA TYR A 258 6.81 15.56 11.13
C TYR A 258 5.41 15.18 10.63
N TRP A 259 4.40 15.73 11.30
CA TRP A 259 3.00 15.54 10.95
C TRP A 259 2.53 16.62 9.98
N ILE A 260 1.76 16.23 8.96
CA ILE A 260 1.15 17.13 7.99
C ILE A 260 -0.28 17.41 8.43
N TRP A 261 -0.46 18.45 9.24
CA TRP A 261 -1.73 18.78 9.91
C TRP A 261 -2.90 19.04 8.96
N SER A 262 -2.64 19.55 7.73
CA SER A 262 -3.69 19.70 6.72
C SER A 262 -4.37 18.39 6.35
N ARG A 263 -3.66 17.27 6.52
CA ARG A 263 -4.19 15.92 6.22
C ARG A 263 -5.22 15.44 7.24
N VAL A 264 -5.34 16.07 8.41
CA VAL A 264 -6.42 15.79 9.38
C VAL A 264 -7.79 15.96 8.73
N VAL A 265 -7.95 16.98 7.91
CA VAL A 265 -9.21 17.26 7.19
C VAL A 265 -9.22 16.59 5.83
N THR A 266 -8.13 16.67 5.05
CA THR A 266 -8.10 16.17 3.66
C THR A 266 -8.18 14.65 3.57
N PHE A 267 -7.76 13.91 4.59
CA PHE A 267 -8.00 12.47 4.68
C PHE A 267 -9.50 12.14 4.56
N TRP A 268 -10.35 12.86 5.26
CA TRP A 268 -11.80 12.64 5.20
C TRP A 268 -12.41 13.20 3.93
N SER A 269 -12.12 14.47 3.61
CA SER A 269 -12.81 15.19 2.53
C SER A 269 -12.32 14.84 1.13
N ILE A 270 -11.08 14.38 0.97
CA ILE A 270 -10.47 14.07 -0.33
C ILE A 270 -10.20 12.58 -0.50
N ASP A 271 -9.59 11.93 0.52
CA ASP A 271 -9.12 10.56 0.36
C ASP A 271 -10.23 9.53 0.63
N LEU A 272 -11.21 9.82 1.52
CA LEU A 272 -12.15 8.82 2.02
C LEU A 272 -13.60 9.03 1.60
N LEU A 273 -14.24 10.14 2.02
CA LEU A 273 -15.68 10.34 1.87
C LEU A 273 -16.17 10.39 0.42
N PRO A 274 -15.44 10.96 -0.55
CA PRO A 274 -15.89 10.95 -1.95
C PRO A 274 -16.08 9.54 -2.51
N PHE A 275 -15.33 8.56 -2.00
CA PHE A 275 -15.31 7.20 -2.51
C PHE A 275 -16.10 6.20 -1.65
N TYR A 276 -16.21 6.41 -0.33
CA TYR A 276 -16.71 5.39 0.61
C TYR A 276 -17.83 5.87 1.52
N SER A 277 -18.44 7.03 1.28
CA SER A 277 -19.52 7.59 2.11
C SER A 277 -20.72 6.64 2.26
N ILE A 278 -21.16 6.00 1.17
CA ILE A 278 -22.26 5.04 1.19
C ILE A 278 -21.90 3.82 2.04
N SER A 279 -20.72 3.28 1.83
CA SER A 279 -20.23 2.14 2.60
C SER A 279 -20.17 2.45 4.10
N LEU A 280 -19.60 3.61 4.46
CA LEU A 280 -19.50 4.05 5.85
C LEU A 280 -20.88 4.25 6.49
N ALA A 281 -21.81 4.90 5.77
CA ALA A 281 -23.18 5.12 6.27
C ALA A 281 -23.90 3.80 6.56
N LEU A 282 -23.82 2.82 5.64
CA LEU A 282 -24.44 1.50 5.84
C LEU A 282 -23.80 0.73 7.00
N ILE A 283 -22.47 0.76 7.11
CA ILE A 283 -21.74 0.07 8.17
C ILE A 283 -22.04 0.68 9.53
N LEU A 284 -21.99 2.01 9.66
CA LEU A 284 -22.30 2.71 10.91
C LEU A 284 -23.76 2.50 11.30
N GLY A 285 -24.69 2.57 10.35
CA GLY A 285 -26.10 2.29 10.59
C GLY A 285 -26.35 0.88 11.13
N TYR A 286 -25.67 -0.13 10.58
CA TYR A 286 -25.77 -1.50 11.05
C TYR A 286 -25.26 -1.67 12.49
N PHE A 287 -24.07 -1.19 12.78
CA PHE A 287 -23.50 -1.31 14.13
C PHE A 287 -24.27 -0.51 15.17
N PHE A 288 -24.88 0.62 14.77
CA PHE A 288 -25.80 1.35 15.65
C PHE A 288 -27.05 0.54 15.99
N VAL A 289 -27.67 -0.15 15.00
CA VAL A 289 -28.82 -1.01 15.23
C VAL A 289 -28.47 -2.24 16.08
N GLN A 290 -27.29 -2.80 15.89
CA GLN A 290 -26.82 -4.03 16.56
C GLN A 290 -26.04 -3.80 17.87
N LYS A 291 -26.01 -2.59 18.39
CA LYS A 291 -25.15 -2.17 19.51
C LYS A 291 -25.25 -3.09 20.75
N ASP A 292 -26.45 -3.60 21.06
CA ASP A 292 -26.69 -4.39 22.28
C ASP A 292 -26.18 -5.85 22.14
N GLU A 293 -26.08 -6.37 20.92
CA GLU A 293 -25.60 -7.72 20.63
C GLU A 293 -24.14 -7.77 20.13
N LEU A 294 -23.58 -6.62 19.81
CA LEU A 294 -22.27 -6.51 19.18
C LEU A 294 -21.16 -7.18 19.98
N PHE A 295 -21.07 -6.88 21.26
CA PHE A 295 -20.03 -7.42 22.14
C PHE A 295 -20.20 -8.92 22.46
N LYS A 296 -21.39 -9.47 22.25
CA LYS A 296 -21.70 -10.89 22.46
C LYS A 296 -21.46 -11.73 21.21
N SER A 297 -21.34 -11.11 20.05
CA SER A 297 -21.22 -11.79 18.75
C SER A 297 -19.81 -11.71 18.15
N LYS A 298 -19.51 -12.53 17.14
CA LYS A 298 -18.26 -12.42 16.37
C LYS A 298 -18.19 -11.13 15.54
N GLU A 299 -19.25 -10.35 15.47
CA GLU A 299 -19.28 -9.11 14.70
C GLU A 299 -18.37 -8.03 15.26
N ILE A 300 -18.04 -8.11 16.55
CA ILE A 300 -17.03 -7.26 17.18
C ILE A 300 -15.67 -7.34 16.46
N TYR A 301 -15.29 -8.49 15.91
CA TYR A 301 -14.04 -8.61 15.17
C TYR A 301 -14.07 -7.81 13.87
N PHE A 302 -15.21 -7.75 13.16
CA PHE A 302 -15.35 -6.94 11.94
C PHE A 302 -15.32 -5.44 12.25
N LEU A 303 -15.96 -5.02 13.33
CA LEU A 303 -15.89 -3.63 13.79
C LEU A 303 -14.45 -3.24 14.17
N LEU A 304 -13.78 -4.06 14.98
CA LEU A 304 -12.42 -3.76 15.44
C LEU A 304 -11.40 -3.87 14.31
N PHE A 305 -11.62 -4.76 13.33
CA PHE A 305 -10.82 -4.80 12.12
C PHE A 305 -10.95 -3.51 11.30
N LEU A 306 -12.18 -3.04 11.11
CA LEU A 306 -12.45 -1.78 10.40
C LEU A 306 -11.83 -0.57 11.14
N ILE A 307 -12.03 -0.48 12.47
CA ILE A 307 -11.48 0.61 13.28
C ILE A 307 -9.95 0.54 13.27
N GLY A 308 -9.35 -0.64 13.45
CA GLY A 308 -7.90 -0.81 13.47
C GLY A 308 -7.25 -0.44 12.15
N THR A 309 -7.84 -0.84 11.03
CA THR A 309 -7.34 -0.49 9.69
C THR A 309 -7.56 0.99 9.36
N LEU A 310 -8.68 1.57 9.77
CA LEU A 310 -8.94 3.01 9.63
C LEU A 310 -7.95 3.83 10.47
N PHE A 311 -7.71 3.41 11.72
CA PHE A 311 -6.72 4.04 12.60
C PHE A 311 -5.32 4.00 11.96
N ASN A 312 -4.87 2.82 11.51
CA ASN A 312 -3.58 2.67 10.85
C ASN A 312 -3.46 3.59 9.62
N SER A 313 -4.47 3.56 8.74
CA SER A 313 -4.49 4.37 7.51
C SER A 313 -4.49 5.87 7.81
N TYR A 314 -5.29 6.31 8.78
CA TYR A 314 -5.38 7.71 9.18
C TYR A 314 -4.05 8.22 9.72
N PHE A 315 -3.49 7.57 10.72
CA PHE A 315 -2.24 8.03 11.34
C PHE A 315 -1.05 8.00 10.38
N LEU A 316 -0.94 6.96 9.56
CA LEU A 316 0.11 6.93 8.53
C LEU A 316 -0.09 7.99 7.45
N ARG A 317 -1.34 8.38 7.15
CA ARG A 317 -1.62 9.44 6.17
C ARG A 317 -1.24 10.82 6.69
N LEU A 318 -1.37 11.06 7.99
CA LEU A 318 -0.95 12.31 8.61
C LEU A 318 0.58 12.46 8.66
N HIS A 319 1.29 11.36 8.65
CA HIS A 319 2.75 11.31 8.75
C HIS A 319 3.41 11.77 7.43
N TYR A 320 4.55 12.46 7.52
CA TYR A 320 5.38 12.77 6.35
C TYR A 320 5.73 11.49 5.61
N GLY A 321 5.63 11.50 4.28
CA GLY A 321 5.81 10.28 3.48
C GLY A 321 4.56 9.37 3.39
N GLY A 322 3.46 9.69 4.10
CA GLY A 322 2.20 8.96 3.97
C GLY A 322 1.50 9.24 2.65
N TYR A 323 1.74 8.43 1.61
CA TYR A 323 1.06 8.48 0.31
C TYR A 323 -0.25 7.68 0.35
N LEU A 324 -0.94 7.54 -0.80
CA LEU A 324 -2.24 6.84 -0.87
C LEU A 324 -2.15 5.34 -0.58
N ASN A 325 -0.97 4.72 -0.68
CA ASN A 325 -0.74 3.31 -0.30
C ASN A 325 -1.12 2.99 1.15
N VAL A 326 -1.07 3.98 2.04
CA VAL A 326 -1.45 3.77 3.45
C VAL A 326 -2.95 3.56 3.64
N LEU A 327 -3.77 3.81 2.61
CA LEU A 327 -5.22 3.53 2.61
C LEU A 327 -5.53 2.05 2.37
N ILE A 328 -4.59 1.25 1.87
CA ILE A 328 -4.81 -0.16 1.50
C ILE A 328 -5.44 -0.98 2.63
N PRO A 329 -4.97 -0.92 3.90
CA PRO A 329 -5.59 -1.68 4.99
C PRO A 329 -7.07 -1.35 5.18
N PHE A 330 -7.42 -0.06 5.18
CA PHE A 330 -8.81 0.40 5.31
C PHE A 330 -9.68 -0.06 4.13
N VAL A 331 -9.17 0.06 2.91
CA VAL A 331 -9.87 -0.35 1.69
C VAL A 331 -10.18 -1.84 1.69
N ILE A 332 -9.26 -2.68 2.17
CA ILE A 332 -9.50 -4.13 2.33
C ILE A 332 -10.62 -4.37 3.33
N SER A 333 -10.56 -3.73 4.49
CA SER A 333 -11.56 -3.95 5.54
C SER A 333 -12.96 -3.50 5.12
N ILE A 334 -13.09 -2.32 4.50
CA ILE A 334 -14.40 -1.82 4.05
C ILE A 334 -14.97 -2.68 2.91
N SER A 335 -14.11 -3.19 2.01
CA SER A 335 -14.52 -4.10 0.93
C SER A 335 -15.04 -5.45 1.46
N ILE A 336 -14.61 -5.88 2.63
CA ILE A 336 -15.09 -7.11 3.30
C ILE A 336 -16.33 -6.82 4.14
N VAL A 337 -16.30 -5.77 4.95
CA VAL A 337 -17.33 -5.49 5.95
C VAL A 337 -18.64 -5.05 5.29
N LEU A 338 -18.59 -4.22 4.24
CA LEU A 338 -19.80 -3.75 3.56
C LEU A 338 -20.68 -4.90 3.01
N PRO A 339 -20.17 -5.85 2.20
CA PRO A 339 -21.00 -6.95 1.69
C PRO A 339 -21.60 -7.82 2.79
N ILE A 340 -20.85 -8.06 3.88
CA ILE A 340 -21.35 -8.82 5.03
C ILE A 340 -22.52 -8.09 5.67
N ILE A 341 -22.40 -6.80 5.90
CA ILE A 341 -23.43 -5.98 6.54
C ILE A 341 -24.66 -5.85 5.65
N VAL A 342 -24.50 -5.63 4.35
CA VAL A 342 -25.62 -5.60 3.42
C VAL A 342 -26.37 -6.95 3.41
N PHE A 343 -25.63 -8.06 3.40
CA PHE A 343 -26.23 -9.39 3.51
C PHE A 343 -27.01 -9.55 4.83
N ARG A 344 -26.49 -9.08 5.97
CA ARG A 344 -27.18 -9.10 7.26
C ARG A 344 -28.44 -8.24 7.26
N PHE A 345 -28.38 -7.03 6.70
CA PHE A 345 -29.56 -6.18 6.54
C PHE A 345 -30.66 -6.85 5.70
N GLN A 346 -30.29 -7.54 4.61
CA GLN A 346 -31.26 -8.30 3.79
C GLN A 346 -31.95 -9.41 4.60
N GLN A 347 -31.22 -10.08 5.49
CA GLN A 347 -31.80 -11.10 6.38
C GLN A 347 -32.71 -10.49 7.44
N MET A 348 -32.32 -9.36 8.03
CA MET A 348 -33.10 -8.70 9.08
C MET A 348 -34.44 -8.17 8.58
N PHE A 349 -34.47 -7.56 7.44
CA PHE A 349 -35.66 -6.84 6.97
C PHE A 349 -36.55 -7.64 6.00
N ASN A 350 -36.09 -8.72 5.43
CA ASN A 350 -36.79 -9.62 4.50
C ASN A 350 -37.84 -8.96 3.56
N SER A 351 -37.57 -7.72 3.14
CA SER A 351 -38.45 -6.88 2.29
C SER A 351 -37.83 -6.71 0.92
N LYS A 352 -38.61 -6.95 -0.15
CA LYS A 352 -38.16 -6.77 -1.53
C LYS A 352 -37.73 -5.33 -1.82
N ASN A 353 -38.42 -4.34 -1.26
CA ASN A 353 -38.08 -2.92 -1.42
C ASN A 353 -36.74 -2.60 -0.78
N ILE A 354 -36.50 -3.09 0.44
CA ILE A 354 -35.22 -2.91 1.13
C ILE A 354 -34.10 -3.60 0.36
N GLN A 355 -34.31 -4.81 -0.16
CA GLN A 355 -33.34 -5.49 -1.02
C GLN A 355 -33.00 -4.67 -2.26
N THR A 356 -33.99 -4.08 -2.94
CA THR A 356 -33.77 -3.20 -4.09
C THR A 356 -32.94 -1.98 -3.70
N ILE A 357 -33.29 -1.30 -2.60
CA ILE A 357 -32.54 -0.14 -2.11
C ILE A 357 -31.08 -0.52 -1.80
N LEU A 358 -30.85 -1.62 -1.10
CA LEU A 358 -29.51 -2.07 -0.75
C LEU A 358 -28.67 -2.43 -1.99
N LEU A 359 -29.25 -3.13 -2.97
CA LEU A 359 -28.57 -3.42 -4.24
C LEU A 359 -28.25 -2.16 -5.03
N THR A 360 -29.18 -1.18 -5.04
CA THR A 360 -28.95 0.12 -5.67
C THR A 360 -27.80 0.88 -5.00
N LEU A 361 -27.76 0.91 -3.66
CA LEU A 361 -26.67 1.55 -2.92
C LEU A 361 -25.31 0.88 -3.19
N VAL A 362 -25.27 -0.45 -3.28
CA VAL A 362 -24.06 -1.19 -3.68
C VAL A 362 -23.64 -0.86 -5.11
N LEU A 363 -24.60 -0.78 -6.05
CA LEU A 363 -24.34 -0.38 -7.43
C LEU A 363 -23.75 1.03 -7.50
N VAL A 364 -24.34 1.99 -6.77
CA VAL A 364 -23.81 3.37 -6.69
C VAL A 364 -22.42 3.38 -6.05
N GLN A 365 -22.18 2.57 -5.02
CA GLN A 365 -20.86 2.44 -4.42
C GLN A 365 -19.81 1.97 -5.44
N PHE A 366 -20.15 1.04 -6.33
CA PHE A 366 -19.25 0.65 -7.42
C PHE A 366 -19.02 1.80 -8.40
N CYS A 367 -20.07 2.56 -8.75
CA CYS A 367 -19.93 3.71 -9.65
C CYS A 367 -19.02 4.81 -9.11
N LEU A 368 -18.99 5.03 -7.79
CA LEU A 368 -18.09 5.98 -7.15
C LEU A 368 -16.60 5.58 -7.24
N LEU A 369 -16.32 4.31 -7.50
CA LEU A 369 -14.97 3.77 -7.60
C LEU A 369 -14.47 3.60 -9.04
N ILE A 370 -15.30 3.88 -10.05
CA ILE A 370 -14.89 3.80 -11.47
C ILE A 370 -13.79 4.82 -11.73
N TYR A 371 -12.75 4.40 -12.40
CA TYR A 371 -11.61 5.23 -12.79
C TYR A 371 -11.15 4.92 -14.21
N ASP A 372 -10.40 5.83 -14.81
CA ASP A 372 -9.71 5.58 -16.07
C ASP A 372 -8.49 4.67 -15.82
N PHE A 373 -8.64 3.39 -16.18
CA PHE A 373 -7.59 2.39 -15.97
C PHE A 373 -6.42 2.49 -16.96
N LEU A 374 -6.53 3.29 -18.02
CA LEU A 374 -5.43 3.54 -18.95
C LEU A 374 -4.42 4.54 -18.38
N THR A 375 -4.87 5.42 -17.50
CA THR A 375 -4.03 6.46 -16.89
C THR A 375 -2.73 5.94 -16.24
N PRO A 376 -2.69 4.86 -15.45
CA PRO A 376 -1.46 4.41 -14.81
C PRO A 376 -0.55 3.56 -15.71
N ILE A 377 -0.90 3.33 -16.98
CA ILE A 377 -0.13 2.48 -17.90
C ILE A 377 0.99 3.30 -18.56
N PRO A 378 2.26 2.87 -18.46
CA PRO A 378 3.36 3.51 -19.16
C PRO A 378 3.25 3.27 -20.67
N THR A 379 3.57 4.32 -21.44
CA THR A 379 3.56 4.32 -22.90
C THR A 379 4.98 4.13 -23.46
N GLN A 380 5.11 3.92 -24.78
CA GLN A 380 6.40 3.92 -25.47
C GLN A 380 7.09 5.28 -25.37
N LYS A 381 6.33 6.37 -25.30
CA LYS A 381 6.87 7.71 -25.07
C LYS A 381 7.54 7.81 -23.70
N ASP A 382 6.86 7.36 -22.63
CA ASP A 382 7.43 7.35 -21.28
C ASP A 382 8.73 6.53 -21.21
N LYS A 383 8.76 5.39 -21.89
CA LYS A 383 9.98 4.57 -22.02
C LYS A 383 11.10 5.34 -22.75
N GLY A 384 10.80 5.95 -23.87
CA GLY A 384 11.76 6.73 -24.67
C GLY A 384 12.31 7.95 -23.92
N GLU A 385 11.51 8.61 -23.10
CA GLU A 385 11.95 9.74 -22.26
C GLU A 385 13.00 9.29 -21.22
N ILE A 386 12.80 8.15 -20.57
CA ILE A 386 13.77 7.60 -19.61
C ILE A 386 15.03 7.12 -20.34
N GLU A 387 14.91 6.47 -21.49
CA GLU A 387 16.06 6.06 -22.31
C GLU A 387 16.88 7.25 -22.80
N TYR A 388 16.23 8.31 -23.24
CA TYR A 388 16.88 9.55 -23.64
C TYR A 388 17.62 10.18 -22.46
N LEU A 389 17.00 10.27 -21.28
CA LEU A 389 17.64 10.76 -20.07
C LEU A 389 18.88 9.94 -19.74
N LEU A 390 18.77 8.63 -19.65
CA LEU A 390 19.88 7.76 -19.30
C LEU A 390 21.04 7.84 -20.30
N ASN A 391 20.76 7.86 -21.60
CA ASN A 391 21.78 7.95 -22.64
C ASN A 391 22.56 9.28 -22.57
N ASN A 392 21.94 10.37 -22.15
CA ASN A 392 22.63 11.65 -21.93
C ASN A 392 23.72 11.58 -20.86
N PHE A 393 23.64 10.62 -19.92
CA PHE A 393 24.64 10.44 -18.85
C PHE A 393 25.58 9.25 -19.08
N ARG A 394 25.34 8.42 -20.09
CA ARG A 394 26.17 7.23 -20.39
C ARG A 394 27.61 7.61 -20.63
N GLU A 395 27.87 8.60 -21.49
CA GLU A 395 29.18 9.06 -21.91
C GLU A 395 29.85 10.05 -20.93
N THR A 396 29.11 10.51 -19.90
CA THR A 396 29.66 11.43 -18.91
C THR A 396 30.79 10.77 -18.13
N GLN A 397 31.98 11.36 -18.14
CA GLN A 397 33.12 10.85 -17.38
C GLN A 397 32.91 11.03 -15.87
N GLY A 398 33.34 10.05 -15.07
CA GLY A 398 33.21 10.09 -13.61
C GLY A 398 31.83 9.68 -13.08
N ASP A 399 31.63 9.90 -11.78
CA ASP A 399 30.36 9.57 -11.10
C ASP A 399 29.28 10.58 -11.48
N VAL A 400 28.09 10.09 -11.82
CA VAL A 400 26.88 10.90 -11.97
C VAL A 400 25.89 10.51 -10.88
N TYR A 401 25.16 11.48 -10.35
CA TYR A 401 24.17 11.23 -9.30
C TYR A 401 22.76 11.53 -9.81
N LEU A 402 22.08 10.52 -10.34
CA LEU A 402 20.70 10.62 -10.79
C LEU A 402 19.79 10.34 -9.59
N MET A 403 19.45 11.38 -8.83
CA MET A 403 18.85 11.27 -7.50
C MET A 403 17.45 10.63 -7.47
N GLY A 404 16.77 10.58 -8.62
CA GLY A 404 15.50 9.89 -8.81
C GLY A 404 15.62 8.44 -9.34
N TYR A 405 16.83 7.97 -9.72
CA TYR A 405 17.04 6.73 -10.49
C TYR A 405 18.12 5.82 -9.91
N ASN A 406 18.18 5.66 -8.59
CA ASN A 406 19.25 4.94 -7.92
C ASN A 406 19.64 3.60 -8.58
N PHE A 407 18.71 2.64 -8.69
CA PHE A 407 18.98 1.33 -9.30
C PHE A 407 19.17 1.40 -10.83
N VAL A 408 18.42 2.29 -11.51
CA VAL A 408 18.38 2.35 -12.98
C VAL A 408 19.69 2.87 -13.58
N GLN A 409 20.51 3.62 -12.80
CA GLN A 409 21.86 4.07 -13.23
C GLN A 409 22.76 2.91 -13.66
N ARG A 410 22.56 1.70 -13.12
CA ARG A 410 23.31 0.50 -13.52
C ARG A 410 23.13 0.15 -14.98
N TYR A 411 21.99 0.47 -15.60
CA TYR A 411 21.73 0.17 -17.01
C TYR A 411 22.63 0.95 -17.97
N ILE A 412 23.24 2.02 -17.49
CA ILE A 412 24.23 2.81 -18.25
C ILE A 412 25.66 2.64 -17.71
N GLY A 413 25.91 1.63 -16.88
CA GLY A 413 27.25 1.36 -16.32
C GLY A 413 27.70 2.35 -15.26
N LYS A 414 26.79 3.11 -14.65
CA LYS A 414 27.10 4.06 -13.59
C LYS A 414 26.89 3.43 -12.20
N ARG A 415 27.64 3.94 -11.22
CA ARG A 415 27.52 3.55 -9.82
C ARG A 415 26.18 4.05 -9.25
N ASP A 416 25.54 3.25 -8.41
CA ASP A 416 24.35 3.64 -7.68
C ASP A 416 24.66 4.58 -6.52
N PHE A 417 23.71 5.47 -6.23
CA PHE A 417 23.72 6.34 -5.07
C PHE A 417 22.30 6.36 -4.48
N PRO A 418 22.15 6.67 -3.17
CA PRO A 418 20.84 6.67 -2.52
C PRO A 418 19.84 7.64 -3.16
N HIS A 419 18.59 7.26 -3.17
CA HIS A 419 17.51 8.10 -3.69
C HIS A 419 17.38 9.41 -2.88
N TYR A 420 17.01 10.51 -3.56
CA TYR A 420 16.81 11.83 -2.94
C TYR A 420 16.01 11.80 -1.64
N VAL A 421 14.87 11.09 -1.62
CA VAL A 421 13.98 11.07 -0.45
C VAL A 421 14.69 10.55 0.79
N LEU A 422 15.52 9.50 0.67
CA LEU A 422 16.29 8.93 1.79
C LEU A 422 17.35 9.89 2.29
N VAL A 423 18.04 10.55 1.36
CA VAL A 423 19.04 11.59 1.69
C VAL A 423 18.37 12.74 2.43
N ASN A 424 17.26 13.21 1.90
CA ASN A 424 16.51 14.32 2.49
C ASN A 424 15.95 13.96 3.87
N ASP A 425 15.37 12.76 4.03
CA ASP A 425 14.86 12.29 5.33
C ASP A 425 15.93 12.31 6.42
N LEU A 426 17.14 11.89 6.08
CA LEU A 426 18.29 11.98 7.00
C LEU A 426 18.72 13.42 7.27
N LEU A 427 18.85 14.26 6.23
CA LEU A 427 19.36 15.62 6.39
C LEU A 427 18.41 16.52 7.19
N ILE A 428 17.09 16.32 7.08
CA ILE A 428 16.10 17.07 7.85
C ILE A 428 15.88 16.54 9.27
N ALA A 429 16.19 15.25 9.52
CA ALA A 429 16.01 14.66 10.84
C ALA A 429 16.93 15.33 11.87
N ASN A 430 16.40 15.63 13.06
CA ASN A 430 17.20 16.15 14.18
C ASN A 430 17.76 14.99 15.04
N LEU A 431 18.64 14.18 14.41
CA LEU A 431 19.22 12.97 15.00
C LEU A 431 20.74 13.00 14.87
N LYS A 432 21.46 12.52 15.90
CA LYS A 432 22.95 12.49 15.90
C LYS A 432 23.52 11.50 14.89
N GLU A 433 22.82 10.41 14.64
CA GLU A 433 23.25 9.32 13.76
C GLU A 433 23.45 9.77 12.30
N LYS A 434 22.87 10.90 11.89
CA LYS A 434 23.07 11.47 10.55
C LYS A 434 24.41 12.20 10.37
N GLU A 435 25.09 12.62 11.44
CA GLU A 435 26.22 13.55 11.36
C GLU A 435 27.38 13.01 10.51
N SER A 436 27.66 11.70 10.57
CA SER A 436 28.71 11.09 9.75
C SER A 436 28.35 11.13 8.26
N PHE A 437 27.10 10.82 7.93
CA PHE A 437 26.60 10.91 6.56
C PHE A 437 26.56 12.36 6.06
N GLU A 438 26.09 13.30 6.86
CA GLU A 438 26.05 14.72 6.47
C GLU A 438 27.45 15.26 6.17
N ARG A 439 28.45 14.90 6.96
CA ARG A 439 29.87 15.25 6.69
C ARG A 439 30.38 14.61 5.40
N GLU A 440 30.12 13.32 5.17
CA GLU A 440 30.50 12.61 3.95
C GLU A 440 29.83 13.24 2.72
N PHE A 441 28.53 13.53 2.83
CA PHE A 441 27.75 14.14 1.75
C PHE A 441 28.27 15.54 1.39
N ILE A 442 28.47 16.42 2.38
CA ILE A 442 29.02 17.76 2.16
C ILE A 442 30.44 17.69 1.57
N TYR A 443 31.27 16.77 2.06
CA TYR A 443 32.61 16.57 1.52
C TYR A 443 32.56 16.14 0.06
N SER A 444 31.66 15.25 -0.31
CA SER A 444 31.47 14.81 -1.70
C SER A 444 31.05 15.94 -2.63
N LEU A 445 30.19 16.85 -2.16
CA LEU A 445 29.80 18.05 -2.91
C LEU A 445 30.98 19.03 -3.05
N LYS A 446 31.70 19.31 -1.95
CA LYS A 446 32.85 20.21 -1.92
C LYS A 446 34.00 19.74 -2.82
N THR A 447 34.25 18.43 -2.87
CA THR A 447 35.30 17.84 -3.71
C THR A 447 34.89 17.62 -5.16
N HIS A 448 33.66 17.99 -5.52
CA HIS A 448 33.08 17.77 -6.86
C HIS A 448 33.15 16.29 -7.27
N LYS A 449 32.82 15.40 -6.34
CA LYS A 449 32.80 13.95 -6.60
C LYS A 449 31.91 13.59 -7.79
N PHE A 450 30.80 14.30 -7.95
CA PHE A 450 29.85 14.06 -9.02
C PHE A 450 30.12 15.00 -10.21
N SER A 451 30.31 14.43 -11.40
CA SER A 451 30.45 15.20 -12.63
C SER A 451 29.12 15.87 -13.02
N ALA A 452 28.00 15.29 -12.62
CA ALA A 452 26.67 15.87 -12.76
C ALA A 452 25.73 15.29 -11.68
N ILE A 453 24.77 16.11 -11.25
CA ILE A 453 23.67 15.72 -10.37
C ILE A 453 22.35 16.02 -11.09
N LEU A 454 21.44 15.06 -11.14
CA LEU A 454 20.08 15.24 -11.64
C LEU A 454 19.12 15.25 -10.45
N LEU A 455 18.35 16.32 -10.32
CA LEU A 455 17.40 16.53 -9.24
C LEU A 455 16.10 17.12 -9.78
N ASP A 456 14.96 16.72 -9.21
CA ASP A 456 13.64 17.29 -9.47
C ASP A 456 13.66 18.82 -9.22
N ASP A 457 13.12 19.62 -10.14
CA ASP A 457 13.18 21.09 -10.12
C ASP A 457 12.50 21.70 -8.89
N ASP A 458 11.47 21.04 -8.37
CA ASP A 458 10.73 21.46 -7.17
C ASP A 458 11.43 21.10 -5.86
N LEU A 459 12.53 20.35 -5.91
CA LEU A 459 13.23 19.87 -4.74
C LEU A 459 14.46 20.73 -4.42
N THR A 460 14.71 20.89 -3.14
CA THR A 460 15.90 21.55 -2.61
C THR A 460 16.75 20.55 -1.86
N LEU A 461 18.06 20.56 -2.09
CA LEU A 461 19.01 19.73 -1.39
C LEU A 461 20.01 20.63 -0.64
N LYS A 462 20.10 20.43 0.67
CA LYS A 462 20.95 21.22 1.55
C LYS A 462 22.40 21.28 1.04
N HIS A 463 22.95 22.46 0.93
CA HIS A 463 24.32 22.77 0.46
C HIS A 463 24.62 22.52 -1.03
N LEU A 464 23.64 22.05 -1.84
CA LEU A 464 23.92 21.78 -3.27
C LEU A 464 24.32 23.06 -4.01
N ASP A 465 23.56 24.12 -3.85
CA ASP A 465 23.74 25.44 -4.47
C ASP A 465 25.08 26.11 -4.11
N LYS A 466 25.71 25.71 -3.01
CA LYS A 466 27.03 26.19 -2.61
C LYS A 466 28.14 25.70 -3.54
N TYR A 467 28.06 24.45 -4.00
CA TYR A 467 29.14 23.77 -4.72
C TYR A 467 28.79 23.45 -6.17
N TYR A 468 27.52 23.43 -6.51
CA TYR A 468 27.02 23.15 -7.85
C TYR A 468 26.13 24.31 -8.31
N TYR A 469 26.03 24.50 -9.63
CA TYR A 469 25.12 25.45 -10.23
C TYR A 469 24.07 24.72 -11.07
N LYS A 470 22.85 25.26 -11.05
CA LYS A 470 21.72 24.78 -11.83
C LYS A 470 21.91 25.18 -13.28
N THR A 471 21.75 24.24 -14.20
CA THR A 471 21.83 24.51 -15.66
C THR A 471 20.44 24.68 -16.27
N ASP A 472 20.38 25.10 -17.52
CA ASP A 472 19.13 25.13 -18.31
C ASP A 472 18.76 23.75 -18.88
N LYS A 473 19.61 22.75 -18.73
CA LYS A 473 19.35 21.38 -19.20
C LYS A 473 18.41 20.66 -18.26
N PHE A 474 17.28 20.19 -18.80
CA PHE A 474 16.27 19.48 -18.03
C PHE A 474 15.68 18.30 -18.79
N PHE A 475 15.01 17.42 -18.04
CA PHE A 475 14.28 16.26 -18.53
C PHE A 475 12.90 16.22 -17.90
N TYR A 476 11.94 15.66 -18.62
CA TYR A 476 10.62 15.34 -18.06
C TYR A 476 10.50 13.84 -17.87
N HIS A 477 9.88 13.44 -16.78
CA HIS A 477 9.45 12.06 -16.58
C HIS A 477 8.07 12.02 -15.94
N ARG A 478 7.39 10.89 -16.14
CA ARG A 478 6.06 10.64 -15.61
C ARG A 478 6.14 9.75 -14.37
N VAL A 479 5.40 10.14 -13.34
CA VAL A 479 5.20 9.34 -12.12
C VAL A 479 3.88 8.60 -12.24
N PHE A 480 3.90 7.27 -12.21
CA PHE A 480 2.76 6.40 -12.50
C PHE A 480 1.91 6.03 -11.28
N ASN A 481 2.29 6.48 -10.12
CA ASN A 481 1.57 6.27 -8.87
C ASN A 481 0.98 7.58 -8.35
N THR A 482 0.07 7.48 -7.39
CA THR A 482 -0.58 8.58 -6.67
C THR A 482 -1.36 9.50 -7.60
N LYS A 483 -0.76 10.51 -8.21
CA LYS A 483 -1.49 11.49 -9.06
C LYS A 483 -1.15 11.39 -10.53
N ASN A 484 -0.26 10.50 -10.91
CA ASN A 484 0.19 10.33 -12.30
C ASN A 484 0.60 11.67 -12.95
N VAL A 485 1.56 12.35 -12.31
CA VAL A 485 2.04 13.68 -12.70
C VAL A 485 3.36 13.63 -13.46
N PHE A 486 3.59 14.60 -14.34
CA PHE A 486 4.90 14.84 -14.93
C PHE A 486 5.75 15.66 -13.98
N ARG A 487 7.03 15.29 -13.86
CA ARG A 487 8.04 16.03 -13.11
C ARG A 487 9.12 16.52 -14.03
N LYS A 488 9.66 17.70 -13.73
CA LYS A 488 10.79 18.30 -14.41
C LYS A 488 12.04 18.10 -13.56
N GLU A 489 13.04 17.48 -14.09
CA GLU A 489 14.33 17.27 -13.44
C GLU A 489 15.40 18.11 -14.13
N VAL A 490 16.26 18.74 -13.35
CA VAL A 490 17.27 19.68 -13.82
C VAL A 490 18.67 19.16 -13.50
N VAL A 491 19.58 19.39 -14.44
CA VAL A 491 21.00 19.02 -14.30
C VAL A 491 21.73 20.12 -13.53
N TRP A 492 22.49 19.69 -12.53
CA TRP A 492 23.40 20.51 -11.76
C TRP A 492 24.84 20.09 -12.07
N LEU A 493 25.71 21.08 -12.37
CA LEU A 493 27.13 20.87 -12.68
C LEU A 493 28.02 21.51 -11.61
N PRO A 494 29.24 20.98 -11.38
CA PRO A 494 30.19 21.57 -10.44
C PRO A 494 30.49 23.02 -10.78
N LYS A 495 30.56 23.89 -9.77
CA LYS A 495 31.09 25.23 -9.93
C LYS A 495 32.59 25.16 -10.23
N GLN A 496 33.09 26.04 -11.07
CA GLN A 496 34.55 26.15 -11.25
C GLN A 496 35.19 26.38 -9.87
N LYS A 497 36.28 25.67 -9.59
CA LYS A 497 37.04 25.94 -8.36
C LYS A 497 37.68 27.31 -8.52
N ASP A 498 37.23 28.30 -7.74
CA ASP A 498 37.96 29.52 -7.56
C ASP A 498 39.29 29.17 -6.88
N TYR A 499 40.36 29.15 -7.67
CA TYR A 499 41.74 29.00 -7.15
C TYR A 499 42.26 30.32 -6.55
N SER A 500 41.35 31.29 -6.33
CA SER A 500 41.70 32.54 -5.66
C SER A 500 41.38 32.44 -4.18
N ASN A 501 42.28 31.72 -3.43
CA ASN A 501 42.72 32.03 -2.04
C ASN A 501 43.66 30.94 -1.53
#